data_c8e51760da4314e1f2053678b17f36df
#
_entry.id   c8e51760da4314e1f2053678b17f36df
#
_cell.length_a   1.000
_cell.length_b   1.000
_cell.length_c   1.000
_cell.angle_alpha   90.00
_cell.angle_beta   90.00
_cell.angle_gamma   90.00
#
_symmetry.space_group_name_H-M   'P 1'
#
loop_
_entity.id
_entity.type
_entity.pdbx_description
1 polymer ?
#
loop_
_entity_poly.entity_id
_entity_poly.type
_entity_poly.pdbx_seq_one_letter_code
_entity_poly.pdbx_strand_id
1 'polypeptide(L)'
;MSYLENSRPVTLTELARMRAEGEKIAVLTCYDSSFAALLDRNGVDVLLVGDSLGNVLQGHGSTLPVTLEQMAYHTGCVARGANRPFLMADMPFGSYQESPAQAMRSAVALMAAGAQMVKLEGGAYMAETVRFLVERGVPVCAHIGLTPQSVNQLGGYRVQGKTKAAAQLMKDD
;
A
#
# COMPACT_ATOMS: atom_id res chain seq x y z
N MET A 1 17.10 29.43 2.26
CA MET A 1 15.89 29.05 1.51
C MET A 1 15.56 27.63 1.94
N SER A 2 14.37 27.42 2.51
CA SER A 2 13.95 26.10 2.98
C SER A 2 13.67 25.22 1.75
N TYR A 3 14.23 24.02 1.71
CA TYR A 3 13.91 22.98 0.70
C TYR A 3 12.44 22.51 0.74
N LEU A 4 11.63 23.10 1.62
CA LEU A 4 10.26 22.72 1.94
C LEU A 4 9.18 23.56 1.22
N GLU A 5 9.57 24.41 0.27
CA GLU A 5 8.60 25.24 -0.49
C GLU A 5 7.98 24.56 -1.71
N ASN A 6 8.19 23.25 -1.91
CA ASN A 6 7.49 22.53 -2.96
C ASN A 6 6.13 22.04 -2.43
N SER A 7 5.17 22.97 -2.36
CA SER A 7 3.81 22.74 -1.85
C SER A 7 2.91 21.92 -2.80
N ARG A 8 3.46 21.41 -3.92
CA ARG A 8 2.68 20.64 -4.89
C ARG A 8 2.48 19.21 -4.39
N PRO A 9 1.23 18.69 -4.40
CA PRO A 9 0.95 17.31 -4.08
C PRO A 9 1.73 16.35 -4.99
N VAL A 10 2.28 15.28 -4.41
CA VAL A 10 2.84 14.17 -5.16
C VAL A 10 1.70 13.41 -5.82
N THR A 11 1.81 13.16 -7.12
CA THR A 11 0.82 12.45 -7.92
C THR A 11 1.41 11.17 -8.49
N LEU A 12 0.58 10.27 -9.00
CA LEU A 12 1.06 9.06 -9.69
C LEU A 12 1.98 9.41 -10.88
N THR A 13 1.67 10.46 -11.62
CA THR A 13 2.53 10.96 -12.72
C THR A 13 3.86 11.50 -12.22
N GLU A 14 3.88 12.17 -11.07
CA GLU A 14 5.12 12.62 -10.43
C GLU A 14 5.98 11.44 -9.98
N LEU A 15 5.41 10.41 -9.36
CA LEU A 15 6.12 9.19 -9.00
C LEU A 15 6.72 8.48 -10.24
N ALA A 16 5.98 8.46 -11.34
CA ALA A 16 6.46 7.91 -12.60
C ALA A 16 7.64 8.73 -13.18
N ARG A 17 7.59 10.07 -13.11
CA ARG A 17 8.67 10.96 -13.49
C ARG A 17 9.93 10.71 -12.64
N MET A 18 9.79 10.71 -11.31
CA MET A 18 10.89 10.45 -10.36
C MET A 18 11.59 9.13 -10.70
N ARG A 19 10.81 8.07 -10.95
CA ARG A 19 11.38 6.78 -11.36
C ARG A 19 12.16 6.88 -12.67
N ALA A 20 11.60 7.54 -13.69
CA ALA A 20 12.23 7.67 -15.00
C ALA A 20 13.55 8.45 -14.94
N GLU A 21 13.64 9.43 -14.06
CA GLU A 21 14.82 10.27 -13.83
C GLU A 21 15.82 9.65 -12.83
N GLY A 22 15.51 8.48 -12.26
CA GLY A 22 16.37 7.82 -11.28
C GLY A 22 16.32 8.47 -9.88
N GLU A 23 15.38 9.39 -9.65
CA GLU A 23 15.15 10.00 -8.35
C GLU A 23 14.57 8.97 -7.37
N LYS A 24 15.06 8.98 -6.12
CA LYS A 24 14.58 8.04 -5.11
C LYS A 24 13.26 8.52 -4.51
N ILE A 25 12.30 7.60 -4.41
CA ILE A 25 10.98 7.84 -3.81
C ILE A 25 11.05 7.38 -2.34
N ALA A 26 10.87 8.30 -1.41
CA ALA A 26 10.81 7.99 0.01
C ALA A 26 9.40 7.54 0.40
N VAL A 27 9.27 6.27 0.81
CA VAL A 27 8.01 5.67 1.27
C VAL A 27 8.10 5.30 2.73
N LEU A 28 7.20 5.80 3.57
CA LEU A 28 7.15 5.45 4.99
C LEU A 28 5.73 5.06 5.41
N THR A 29 5.64 4.11 6.35
CA THR A 29 4.37 3.77 6.99
C THR A 29 3.90 4.90 7.89
N CYS A 30 2.59 5.13 7.91
CA CYS A 30 1.94 6.17 8.72
C CYS A 30 0.52 5.74 9.09
N TYR A 31 0.10 6.02 10.32
CA TYR A 31 -1.17 5.50 10.83
C TYR A 31 -2.06 6.57 11.50
N ASP A 32 -1.56 7.79 11.69
CA ASP A 32 -2.29 8.88 12.34
C ASP A 32 -1.94 10.26 11.75
N SER A 33 -2.74 11.26 12.09
CA SER A 33 -2.60 12.62 11.56
C SER A 33 -1.36 13.36 12.06
N SER A 34 -0.88 13.08 13.27
CA SER A 34 0.29 13.75 13.85
C SER A 34 1.56 13.33 13.16
N PHE A 35 1.75 12.01 12.97
CA PHE A 35 2.86 11.46 12.21
C PHE A 35 2.76 11.84 10.73
N ALA A 36 1.55 11.85 10.14
CA ALA A 36 1.36 12.30 8.75
C ALA A 36 1.86 13.74 8.56
N ALA A 37 1.49 14.65 9.46
CA ALA A 37 1.96 16.04 9.42
C ALA A 37 3.49 16.16 9.62
N LEU A 38 4.07 15.31 10.47
CA LEU A 38 5.52 15.26 10.67
C LEU A 38 6.24 14.80 9.39
N LEU A 39 5.80 13.71 8.79
CA LEU A 39 6.40 13.12 7.59
C LEU A 39 6.24 14.04 6.37
N ASP A 40 5.10 14.71 6.23
CA ASP A 40 4.84 15.71 5.20
C ASP A 40 5.85 16.86 5.29
N ARG A 41 6.04 17.44 6.48
CA ARG A 41 7.03 18.51 6.71
C ARG A 41 8.48 18.07 6.46
N ASN A 42 8.78 16.78 6.53
CA ASN A 42 10.10 16.24 6.27
C ASN A 42 10.28 15.71 4.84
N GLY A 43 9.34 15.99 3.93
CA GLY A 43 9.49 15.74 2.51
C GLY A 43 9.34 14.28 2.09
N VAL A 44 8.67 13.44 2.89
CA VAL A 44 8.33 12.06 2.49
C VAL A 44 7.39 12.09 1.29
N ASP A 45 7.65 11.27 0.28
CA ASP A 45 6.90 11.32 -0.97
C ASP A 45 5.63 10.49 -0.94
N VAL A 46 5.65 9.34 -0.25
CA VAL A 46 4.51 8.43 -0.14
C VAL A 46 4.28 8.03 1.31
N LEU A 47 3.06 8.16 1.79
CA LEU A 47 2.63 7.60 3.07
C LEU A 47 1.86 6.31 2.82
N LEU A 48 2.29 5.23 3.48
CA LEU A 48 1.64 3.94 3.41
C LEU A 48 0.85 3.67 4.69
N VAL A 49 -0.47 3.58 4.59
CA VAL A 49 -1.28 2.98 5.65
C VAL A 49 -1.26 1.48 5.44
N GLY A 50 -0.35 0.80 6.15
CA GLY A 50 -0.13 -0.64 6.03
C GLY A 50 -1.00 -1.45 6.99
N ASP A 51 -1.44 -2.65 6.57
CA ASP A 51 -2.12 -3.59 7.48
C ASP A 51 -1.21 -4.11 8.60
N SER A 52 0.09 -3.84 8.50
CA SER A 52 1.05 -3.97 9.61
C SER A 52 0.67 -3.18 10.87
N LEU A 53 -0.30 -2.23 10.77
CA LEU A 53 -0.91 -1.60 11.96
C LEU A 53 -1.45 -2.64 12.95
N GLY A 54 -1.91 -3.80 12.47
CA GLY A 54 -2.31 -4.92 13.30
C GLY A 54 -1.22 -5.38 14.27
N ASN A 55 0.02 -5.42 13.79
CA ASN A 55 1.16 -5.79 14.63
C ASN A 55 1.63 -4.61 15.49
N VAL A 56 1.85 -3.43 14.89
CA VAL A 56 2.57 -2.33 15.56
C VAL A 56 1.70 -1.43 16.42
N LEU A 57 0.41 -1.35 16.14
CA LEU A 57 -0.54 -0.54 16.93
C LEU A 57 -1.49 -1.40 17.76
N GLN A 58 -1.99 -2.51 17.18
CA GLN A 58 -3.01 -3.34 17.83
C GLN A 58 -2.41 -4.50 18.61
N GLY A 59 -1.12 -4.81 18.44
CA GLY A 59 -0.42 -5.87 19.18
C GLY A 59 -0.77 -7.29 18.73
N HIS A 60 -1.33 -7.45 17.52
CA HIS A 60 -1.61 -8.78 16.96
C HIS A 60 -0.33 -9.49 16.52
N GLY A 61 -0.34 -10.82 16.54
CA GLY A 61 0.78 -11.65 16.05
C GLY A 61 0.91 -11.70 14.52
N SER A 62 -0.09 -11.21 13.80
CA SER A 62 -0.12 -11.13 12.32
C SER A 62 -1.00 -9.99 11.85
N THR A 63 -1.00 -9.70 10.53
CA THR A 63 -1.86 -8.69 9.92
C THR A 63 -3.29 -9.20 9.65
N LEU A 64 -3.52 -10.51 9.74
CA LEU A 64 -4.79 -11.15 9.35
C LEU A 64 -6.05 -10.65 10.08
N PRO A 65 -6.00 -10.22 11.36
CA PRO A 65 -7.18 -9.72 12.06
C PRO A 65 -7.61 -8.30 11.65
N VAL A 66 -6.79 -7.58 10.89
CA VAL A 66 -7.09 -6.18 10.52
C VAL A 66 -8.27 -6.13 9.57
N THR A 67 -9.28 -5.30 9.91
CA THR A 67 -10.48 -5.15 9.09
C THR A 67 -10.39 -3.99 8.10
N LEU A 68 -11.25 -4.02 7.07
CA LEU A 68 -11.35 -2.92 6.10
C LEU A 68 -11.75 -1.60 6.76
N GLU A 69 -12.63 -1.64 7.77
CA GLU A 69 -13.08 -0.47 8.52
C GLU A 69 -11.92 0.16 9.30
N GLN A 70 -11.06 -0.64 9.90
CA GLN A 70 -9.86 -0.17 10.59
C GLN A 70 -8.90 0.49 9.60
N MET A 71 -8.67 -0.14 8.44
CA MET A 71 -7.84 0.43 7.39
C MET A 71 -8.40 1.76 6.88
N ALA A 72 -9.71 1.85 6.64
CA ALA A 72 -10.36 3.09 6.23
C ALA A 72 -10.27 4.18 7.31
N TYR A 73 -10.44 3.81 8.59
CA TYR A 73 -10.29 4.75 9.72
C TYR A 73 -8.88 5.38 9.75
N HIS A 74 -7.83 4.55 9.74
CA HIS A 74 -6.45 5.03 9.77
C HIS A 74 -6.08 5.81 8.50
N THR A 75 -6.57 5.38 7.33
CA THR A 75 -6.42 6.11 6.06
C THR A 75 -7.01 7.52 6.18
N GLY A 76 -8.20 7.66 6.73
CA GLY A 76 -8.83 8.94 6.97
C GLY A 76 -8.07 9.83 7.97
N CYS A 77 -7.46 9.23 8.99
CA CYS A 77 -6.61 9.96 9.93
C CYS A 77 -5.36 10.53 9.23
N VAL A 78 -4.67 9.71 8.44
CA VAL A 78 -3.47 10.12 7.69
C VAL A 78 -3.82 11.19 6.64
N ALA A 79 -4.90 10.99 5.89
CA ALA A 79 -5.37 11.94 4.87
C ALA A 79 -5.63 13.36 5.42
N ARG A 80 -6.11 13.47 6.67
CA ARG A 80 -6.31 14.77 7.33
C ARG A 80 -5.03 15.41 7.84
N GLY A 81 -3.97 14.62 8.01
CA GLY A 81 -2.70 15.09 8.57
C GLY A 81 -1.66 15.55 7.55
N ALA A 82 -1.81 15.18 6.29
CA ALA A 82 -0.84 15.45 5.23
C ALA A 82 -1.51 15.95 3.95
N ASN A 83 -0.80 16.83 3.23
CA ASN A 83 -1.31 17.45 2.00
C ASN A 83 -0.44 17.12 0.77
N ARG A 84 0.90 17.04 0.95
CA ARG A 84 1.83 16.82 -0.15
C ARG A 84 2.03 15.34 -0.49
N PRO A 85 2.28 14.43 0.47
CA PRO A 85 2.58 13.04 0.17
C PRO A 85 1.45 12.31 -0.57
N PHE A 86 1.83 11.41 -1.48
CA PHE A 86 0.89 10.49 -2.11
C PHE A 86 0.45 9.41 -1.11
N LEU A 87 -0.85 9.25 -0.92
CA LEU A 87 -1.40 8.34 0.09
C LEU A 87 -1.75 6.99 -0.52
N MET A 88 -1.11 5.93 -0.01
CA MET A 88 -1.36 4.53 -0.37
C MET A 88 -1.91 3.78 0.84
N ALA A 89 -2.90 2.91 0.63
CA ALA A 89 -3.48 2.07 1.69
C ALA A 89 -3.50 0.59 1.30
N ASP A 90 -3.12 -0.28 2.24
CA ASP A 90 -3.25 -1.72 2.06
C ASP A 90 -4.71 -2.17 2.07
N MET A 91 -5.03 -3.08 1.17
CA MET A 91 -6.26 -3.88 1.24
C MET A 91 -6.01 -5.04 2.21
N PRO A 92 -6.72 -5.13 3.35
CA PRO A 92 -6.46 -6.16 4.34
C PRO A 92 -6.88 -7.54 3.85
N PHE A 93 -6.36 -8.58 4.48
CA PHE A 93 -6.69 -9.96 4.15
C PHE A 93 -8.21 -10.21 4.17
N GLY A 94 -8.71 -10.93 3.18
CA GLY A 94 -10.14 -11.24 3.03
C GLY A 94 -10.95 -10.14 2.34
N SER A 95 -10.34 -9.00 2.00
CA SER A 95 -11.05 -7.87 1.38
C SER A 95 -10.98 -7.81 -0.14
N TYR A 96 -10.15 -8.66 -0.79
CA TYR A 96 -9.95 -8.61 -2.25
C TYR A 96 -9.71 -9.97 -2.91
N GLN A 97 -9.51 -11.03 -2.12
CA GLN A 97 -9.11 -12.33 -2.66
C GLN A 97 -10.28 -13.11 -3.28
N GLU A 98 -11.52 -12.83 -2.87
CA GLU A 98 -12.70 -13.57 -3.32
C GLU A 98 -13.02 -13.33 -4.80
N SER A 99 -13.02 -12.05 -5.21
CA SER A 99 -13.37 -11.67 -6.57
C SER A 99 -12.94 -10.23 -6.92
N PRO A 100 -12.78 -9.89 -8.22
CA PRO A 100 -12.53 -8.51 -8.64
C PRO A 100 -13.61 -7.52 -8.18
N ALA A 101 -14.86 -7.96 -8.09
CA ALA A 101 -15.98 -7.13 -7.62
C ALA A 101 -15.88 -6.83 -6.11
N GLN A 102 -15.44 -7.80 -5.29
CA GLN A 102 -15.14 -7.59 -3.88
C GLN A 102 -13.98 -6.58 -3.75
N ALA A 103 -12.90 -6.80 -4.49
CA ALA A 103 -11.73 -5.91 -4.49
C ALA A 103 -12.12 -4.46 -4.83
N MET A 104 -13.00 -4.28 -5.82
CA MET A 104 -13.49 -2.93 -6.19
C MET A 104 -14.23 -2.26 -5.04
N ARG A 105 -15.13 -2.97 -4.34
CA ARG A 105 -15.86 -2.40 -3.19
C ARG A 105 -14.91 -1.96 -2.08
N SER A 106 -13.90 -2.78 -1.80
CA SER A 106 -12.89 -2.47 -0.77
C SER A 106 -11.99 -1.31 -1.19
N ALA A 107 -11.57 -1.27 -2.45
CA ALA A 107 -10.78 -0.16 -3.00
C ALA A 107 -11.56 1.16 -2.92
N VAL A 108 -12.84 1.15 -3.27
CA VAL A 108 -13.71 2.35 -3.17
C VAL A 108 -13.80 2.85 -1.73
N ALA A 109 -13.92 1.95 -0.75
CA ALA A 109 -13.96 2.35 0.68
C ALA A 109 -12.66 3.03 1.12
N LEU A 110 -11.50 2.51 0.72
CA LEU A 110 -10.20 3.10 1.04
C LEU A 110 -9.97 4.43 0.29
N MET A 111 -10.34 4.50 -0.97
CA MET A 111 -10.22 5.75 -1.75
C MET A 111 -11.17 6.83 -1.21
N ALA A 112 -12.39 6.48 -0.80
CA ALA A 112 -13.31 7.41 -0.15
C ALA A 112 -12.77 7.92 1.20
N ALA A 113 -11.95 7.12 1.89
CA ALA A 113 -11.25 7.54 3.10
C ALA A 113 -10.03 8.45 2.82
N GLY A 114 -9.61 8.59 1.57
CA GLY A 114 -8.53 9.49 1.14
C GLY A 114 -7.34 8.82 0.48
N ALA A 115 -7.31 7.49 0.34
CA ALA A 115 -6.25 6.81 -0.41
C ALA A 115 -6.29 7.22 -1.89
N GLN A 116 -5.11 7.38 -2.49
CA GLN A 116 -4.93 7.67 -3.91
C GLN A 116 -4.47 6.42 -4.70
N MET A 117 -4.08 5.38 -3.98
CA MET A 117 -3.68 4.08 -4.50
C MET A 117 -4.01 3.02 -3.46
N VAL A 118 -4.40 1.84 -3.89
CA VAL A 118 -4.51 0.67 -3.01
C VAL A 118 -3.33 -0.27 -3.22
N LYS A 119 -2.88 -0.95 -2.16
CA LYS A 119 -1.89 -2.00 -2.26
C LYS A 119 -2.54 -3.35 -1.92
N LEU A 120 -2.16 -4.40 -2.63
CA LEU A 120 -2.62 -5.77 -2.41
C LEU A 120 -1.46 -6.76 -2.59
N GLU A 121 -1.61 -7.95 -2.04
CA GLU A 121 -0.60 -8.99 -2.08
C GLU A 121 -1.01 -10.11 -3.04
N GLY A 122 -0.02 -10.59 -3.81
CA GLY A 122 -0.15 -11.72 -4.71
C GLY A 122 0.44 -11.46 -6.09
N GLY A 123 0.88 -12.55 -6.72
CA GLY A 123 1.46 -12.56 -8.06
C GLY A 123 0.42 -12.86 -9.15
N ALA A 124 0.77 -13.76 -10.07
CA ALA A 124 -0.02 -14.07 -11.28
C ALA A 124 -1.49 -14.38 -11.00
N TYR A 125 -1.81 -15.04 -9.87
CA TYR A 125 -3.20 -15.35 -9.51
C TYR A 125 -4.06 -14.12 -9.17
N MET A 126 -3.43 -12.95 -8.92
CA MET A 126 -4.13 -11.68 -8.68
C MET A 126 -4.17 -10.77 -9.93
N ALA A 127 -3.53 -11.17 -11.03
CA ALA A 127 -3.38 -10.33 -12.22
C ALA A 127 -4.73 -9.88 -12.81
N GLU A 128 -5.74 -10.75 -12.81
CA GLU A 128 -7.08 -10.41 -13.26
C GLU A 128 -7.71 -9.32 -12.38
N THR A 129 -7.63 -9.46 -11.06
CA THR A 129 -8.14 -8.48 -10.11
C THR A 129 -7.43 -7.14 -10.25
N VAL A 130 -6.10 -7.14 -10.38
CA VAL A 130 -5.32 -5.91 -10.62
C VAL A 130 -5.75 -5.22 -11.90
N ARG A 131 -5.86 -5.97 -13.00
CA ARG A 131 -6.33 -5.43 -14.29
C ARG A 131 -7.72 -4.83 -14.17
N PHE A 132 -8.65 -5.56 -13.54
CA PHE A 132 -10.01 -5.10 -13.33
C PHE A 132 -10.09 -3.76 -12.60
N LEU A 133 -9.28 -3.58 -11.55
CA LEU A 133 -9.20 -2.34 -10.77
C LEU A 133 -8.60 -1.20 -11.60
N VAL A 134 -7.45 -1.44 -12.23
CA VAL A 134 -6.71 -0.41 -12.98
C VAL A 134 -7.50 0.09 -14.18
N GLU A 135 -8.14 -0.80 -14.95
CA GLU A 135 -8.99 -0.42 -16.10
C GLU A 135 -10.20 0.45 -15.70
N ARG A 136 -10.55 0.44 -14.39
CA ARG A 136 -11.67 1.23 -13.83
C ARG A 136 -11.19 2.44 -13.02
N GLY A 137 -9.91 2.80 -13.16
CA GLY A 137 -9.37 4.03 -12.61
C GLY A 137 -8.85 3.92 -11.18
N VAL A 138 -8.71 2.71 -10.62
CA VAL A 138 -8.09 2.50 -9.30
C VAL A 138 -6.59 2.22 -9.49
N PRO A 139 -5.68 3.10 -9.06
CA PRO A 139 -4.25 2.80 -9.04
C PRO A 139 -3.95 1.66 -8.06
N VAL A 140 -3.12 0.71 -8.48
CA VAL A 140 -2.76 -0.47 -7.68
C VAL A 140 -1.26 -0.61 -7.55
N CYS A 141 -0.79 -0.88 -6.32
CA CYS A 141 0.55 -1.35 -6.02
C CYS A 141 0.47 -2.85 -5.71
N ALA A 142 1.08 -3.69 -6.52
CA ALA A 142 1.14 -5.13 -6.27
C ALA A 142 2.38 -5.48 -5.45
N HIS A 143 2.22 -6.38 -4.45
CA HIS A 143 3.27 -6.88 -3.59
C HIS A 143 3.47 -8.37 -3.81
N ILE A 144 4.64 -8.75 -4.25
CA ILE A 144 5.05 -10.14 -4.48
C ILE A 144 6.21 -10.54 -3.56
N GLY A 145 6.49 -11.83 -3.47
CA GLY A 145 7.57 -12.37 -2.65
C GLY A 145 7.10 -12.74 -1.24
N LEU A 146 7.68 -12.12 -0.21
CA LEU A 146 7.22 -12.33 1.17
C LEU A 146 5.97 -11.49 1.42
N THR A 147 4.84 -12.13 1.35
CA THR A 147 3.52 -11.52 1.56
C THR A 147 3.02 -11.83 2.98
N PRO A 148 2.99 -10.85 3.91
CA PRO A 148 2.55 -11.05 5.30
C PRO A 148 1.16 -11.66 5.45
N GLN A 149 0.23 -11.36 4.55
CA GLN A 149 -1.11 -11.94 4.56
C GLN A 149 -1.13 -13.43 4.25
N SER A 150 -0.08 -13.94 3.58
CA SER A 150 0.11 -15.37 3.29
C SER A 150 0.98 -16.10 4.33
N VAL A 151 1.20 -15.51 5.51
CA VAL A 151 2.12 -16.02 6.54
C VAL A 151 1.88 -17.48 6.91
N ASN A 152 0.63 -17.92 6.98
CA ASN A 152 0.27 -19.31 7.30
C ASN A 152 0.63 -20.27 6.16
N GLN A 153 0.38 -19.87 4.90
CA GLN A 153 0.74 -20.64 3.72
C GLN A 153 2.26 -20.75 3.54
N LEU A 154 2.99 -19.64 3.81
CA LEU A 154 4.44 -19.59 3.72
C LEU A 154 5.17 -20.28 4.88
N GLY A 155 4.44 -20.64 5.95
CA GLY A 155 5.01 -21.24 7.16
C GLY A 155 5.87 -20.26 7.97
N GLY A 156 5.47 -19.00 8.02
CA GLY A 156 6.13 -17.90 8.72
C GLY A 156 6.79 -16.87 7.81
N TYR A 157 7.44 -15.89 8.41
CA TYR A 157 8.15 -14.81 7.70
C TYR A 157 9.51 -15.33 7.18
N ARG A 158 9.50 -15.95 6.00
CA ARG A 158 10.68 -16.55 5.38
C ARG A 158 11.03 -15.83 4.08
N VAL A 159 12.33 -15.59 3.86
CA VAL A 159 12.82 -15.02 2.59
C VAL A 159 12.39 -15.91 1.44
N GLN A 160 11.73 -15.31 0.45
CA GLN A 160 11.30 -15.97 -0.79
C GLN A 160 12.37 -15.83 -1.87
N GLY A 161 12.24 -16.59 -2.97
CA GLY A 161 13.15 -16.50 -4.11
C GLY A 161 14.56 -17.05 -3.88
N LYS A 162 14.78 -17.91 -2.86
CA LYS A 162 16.11 -18.44 -2.52
C LYS A 162 16.69 -19.42 -3.55
N THR A 163 15.85 -20.14 -4.28
CA THR A 163 16.28 -21.04 -5.35
C THR A 163 16.10 -20.37 -6.71
N LYS A 164 16.85 -20.83 -7.73
CA LYS A 164 16.70 -20.32 -9.11
C LYS A 164 15.26 -20.42 -9.60
N ALA A 165 14.58 -21.55 -9.34
CA ALA A 165 13.19 -21.76 -9.72
C ALA A 165 12.24 -20.79 -8.99
N ALA A 166 12.39 -20.62 -7.67
CA ALA A 166 11.58 -19.69 -6.90
C ALA A 166 11.82 -18.21 -7.29
N ALA A 167 13.09 -17.86 -7.61
CA ALA A 167 13.41 -16.52 -8.10
C ALA A 167 12.82 -16.28 -9.50
N GLN A 168 12.79 -17.30 -10.36
CA GLN A 168 12.16 -17.18 -11.68
C GLN A 168 10.65 -16.99 -11.55
N LEU A 169 9.98 -17.78 -10.71
CA LEU A 169 8.54 -17.62 -10.44
C LEU A 169 8.20 -16.19 -10.00
N MET A 170 8.98 -15.62 -9.07
CA MET A 170 8.78 -14.23 -8.65
C MET A 170 9.00 -13.18 -9.74
N LYS A 171 9.79 -13.51 -10.79
CA LYS A 171 9.96 -12.60 -11.93
C LYS A 171 8.82 -12.75 -12.95
N ASP A 172 8.22 -13.92 -12.99
CA ASP A 172 7.10 -14.21 -13.88
C ASP A 172 5.77 -13.66 -13.30
N ASP A 173 5.69 -13.47 -11.95
CA ASP A 173 4.63 -12.79 -11.25
C ASP A 173 4.62 -11.28 -11.53
#